data_26fb10e5c91493874be80e4410b30750
#
_entry.id   26fb10e5c91493874be80e4410b30750
#
_cell.length_a   1.000
_cell.length_b   1.000
_cell.length_c   1.000
_cell.angle_alpha   90.00
_cell.angle_beta   90.00
_cell.angle_gamma   90.00
#
_symmetry.space_group_name_H-M   'P 1'
#
loop_
_entity.id
_entity.type
_entity.pdbx_description
1 polymer ?
#
loop_
_entity_poly.entity_id
_entity_poly.type
_entity_poly.pdbx_seq_one_letter_code
_entity_poly.pdbx_strand_id
1 'polypeptide(L)'
;MNINFRYFTPDDRAEFFRMVKKFYAPPAVLHFPSDEVMLSSFDAALDMPELVKGIMIESDGNPAGYAIVSMKFETEVGGMAAWIEELYVDDDYRSKGIGSKFFAFLADELQGKIKRIRLEVGDENGGAKKLYERLGFEFLDYKQMVIDKDF
;
A
#
# COMPACT_ATOMS: atom_id res chain seq x y z
N MET A 1 -2.52 -11.27 -19.70
CA MET A 1 -2.20 -11.14 -18.25
C MET A 1 -3.46 -10.79 -17.49
N ASN A 2 -3.92 -11.69 -16.67
CA ASN A 2 -5.12 -11.48 -15.85
C ASN A 2 -4.69 -11.04 -14.44
N ILE A 3 -4.97 -9.79 -14.08
CA ILE A 3 -4.65 -9.23 -12.76
C ILE A 3 -5.87 -9.32 -11.88
N ASN A 4 -5.70 -9.89 -10.70
CA ASN A 4 -6.71 -10.01 -9.67
C ASN A 4 -6.25 -9.36 -8.37
N PHE A 5 -7.18 -8.75 -7.65
CA PHE A 5 -6.96 -8.16 -6.33
C PHE A 5 -7.91 -8.80 -5.35
N ARG A 6 -7.39 -9.26 -4.24
CA ARG A 6 -8.19 -9.86 -3.17
C ARG A 6 -7.59 -9.55 -1.80
N TYR A 7 -8.41 -9.58 -0.77
CA TYR A 7 -7.92 -9.43 0.59
C TYR A 7 -7.02 -10.58 1.01
N PHE A 8 -6.12 -10.32 1.96
CA PHE A 8 -5.26 -11.35 2.55
C PHE A 8 -6.08 -12.46 3.19
N THR A 9 -5.56 -13.66 3.11
CA THR A 9 -5.97 -14.82 3.90
C THR A 9 -4.79 -15.26 4.78
N PRO A 10 -5.01 -16.05 5.83
CA PRO A 10 -3.90 -16.56 6.66
C PRO A 10 -2.81 -17.29 5.87
N ASP A 11 -3.17 -17.92 4.75
CA ASP A 11 -2.24 -18.65 3.90
C ASP A 11 -1.24 -17.76 3.13
N ASP A 12 -1.49 -16.46 3.08
CA ASP A 12 -0.64 -15.51 2.35
C ASP A 12 0.61 -15.08 3.14
N ARG A 13 0.73 -15.47 4.41
CA ARG A 13 1.77 -14.95 5.31
C ARG A 13 3.18 -15.12 4.76
N ALA A 14 3.52 -16.29 4.25
CA ALA A 14 4.87 -16.58 3.74
C ALA A 14 5.20 -15.75 2.49
N GLU A 15 4.24 -15.60 1.56
CA GLU A 15 4.41 -14.78 0.36
C GLU A 15 4.49 -13.29 0.69
N PHE A 16 3.63 -12.82 1.59
CA PHE A 16 3.72 -11.45 2.09
C PHE A 16 5.10 -11.18 2.69
N PHE A 17 5.59 -12.08 3.56
CA PHE A 17 6.90 -11.91 4.20
C PHE A 17 8.05 -11.85 3.19
N ARG A 18 7.99 -12.69 2.15
CA ARG A 18 8.96 -12.64 1.05
C ARG A 18 8.97 -11.26 0.38
N MET A 19 7.78 -10.74 0.07
CA MET A 19 7.63 -9.48 -0.66
C MET A 19 7.93 -8.26 0.19
N VAL A 20 7.50 -8.23 1.45
CA VAL A 20 7.73 -7.06 2.33
C VAL A 20 9.21 -6.87 2.64
N LYS A 21 9.98 -7.95 2.73
CA LYS A 21 11.44 -7.84 2.87
C LYS A 21 12.08 -7.16 1.66
N LYS A 22 11.56 -7.41 0.46
CA LYS A 22 12.02 -6.72 -0.75
C LYS A 22 11.58 -5.25 -0.78
N PHE A 23 10.38 -4.95 -0.31
CA PHE A 23 9.89 -3.58 -0.22
C PHE A 23 10.82 -2.72 0.66
N TYR A 24 11.26 -3.23 1.79
CA TYR A 24 12.14 -2.53 2.71
C TYR A 24 13.64 -2.71 2.44
N ALA A 25 14.02 -3.43 1.40
CA ALA A 25 15.44 -3.65 1.08
C ALA A 25 16.13 -2.32 0.69
N PRO A 26 17.42 -2.14 1.06
CA PRO A 26 18.19 -0.97 0.63
C PRO A 26 18.22 -0.84 -0.91
N PRO A 27 18.21 0.39 -1.46
CA PRO A 27 18.31 1.69 -0.78
C PRO A 27 16.97 2.32 -0.36
N ALA A 28 15.86 1.59 -0.40
CA ALA A 28 14.53 2.13 -0.17
C ALA A 28 14.32 2.75 1.21
N VAL A 29 15.02 2.25 2.25
CA VAL A 29 14.89 2.74 3.62
C VAL A 29 16.24 2.89 4.30
N LEU A 30 16.34 3.88 5.23
CA LEU A 30 17.52 4.11 6.06
C LEU A 30 17.63 3.09 7.20
N HIS A 31 16.48 2.63 7.71
CA HIS A 31 16.40 1.67 8.82
C HIS A 31 15.52 0.51 8.39
N PHE A 32 16.12 -0.68 8.34
CA PHE A 32 15.42 -1.90 8.01
C PHE A 32 14.60 -2.36 9.23
N PRO A 33 13.26 -2.45 9.13
CA PRO A 33 12.45 -2.91 10.26
C PRO A 33 12.71 -4.37 10.57
N SER A 34 12.43 -4.78 11.83
CA SER A 34 12.52 -6.18 12.23
C SER A 34 11.48 -7.04 11.51
N ASP A 35 11.70 -8.34 11.47
CA ASP A 35 10.72 -9.31 10.91
C ASP A 35 9.37 -9.17 11.61
N GLU A 36 9.36 -9.01 12.93
CA GLU A 36 8.13 -8.81 13.71
C GLU A 36 7.38 -7.55 13.28
N VAL A 37 8.07 -6.44 13.10
CA VAL A 37 7.47 -5.18 12.64
C VAL A 37 6.92 -5.33 11.21
N MET A 38 7.66 -5.96 10.31
CA MET A 38 7.19 -6.19 8.94
C MET A 38 5.93 -7.07 8.90
N LEU A 39 5.85 -8.09 9.73
CA LEU A 39 4.70 -9.00 9.80
C LEU A 39 3.51 -8.43 10.56
N SER A 40 3.71 -7.40 11.37
CA SER A 40 2.63 -6.80 12.16
C SER A 40 1.50 -6.23 11.30
N SER A 41 1.81 -5.67 10.13
CA SER A 41 0.79 -5.16 9.21
C SER A 41 -0.06 -6.28 8.61
N PHE A 42 0.52 -7.44 8.36
CA PHE A 42 -0.21 -8.62 7.91
C PHE A 42 -1.20 -9.08 8.98
N ASP A 43 -0.73 -9.20 10.22
CA ASP A 43 -1.57 -9.60 11.34
C ASP A 43 -2.69 -8.58 11.59
N ALA A 44 -2.37 -7.29 11.54
CA ALA A 44 -3.37 -6.21 11.68
C ALA A 44 -4.44 -6.27 10.58
N ALA A 45 -4.06 -6.59 9.35
CA ALA A 45 -5.01 -6.70 8.24
C ALA A 45 -6.00 -7.86 8.42
N LEU A 46 -5.59 -8.94 9.10
CA LEU A 46 -6.48 -10.06 9.43
C LEU A 46 -7.34 -9.76 10.67
N ASP A 47 -6.77 -9.10 11.69
CA ASP A 47 -7.41 -8.88 12.99
C ASP A 47 -8.26 -7.61 13.04
N MET A 48 -7.92 -6.59 12.27
CA MET A 48 -8.56 -5.27 12.27
C MET A 48 -8.85 -4.79 10.83
N PRO A 49 -9.61 -5.58 10.02
CA PRO A 49 -9.79 -5.27 8.59
C PRO A 49 -10.51 -3.94 8.31
N GLU A 50 -11.20 -3.37 9.29
CA GLU A 50 -11.81 -2.04 9.19
C GLU A 50 -10.78 -0.90 9.29
N LEU A 51 -9.63 -1.15 9.91
CA LEU A 51 -8.56 -0.15 10.07
C LEU A 51 -7.41 -0.39 9.09
N VAL A 52 -7.07 -1.65 8.84
CA VAL A 52 -5.95 -2.02 7.97
C VAL A 52 -6.44 -3.04 6.94
N LYS A 53 -6.26 -2.71 5.68
CA LYS A 53 -6.61 -3.61 4.57
C LYS A 53 -5.33 -4.14 3.94
N GLY A 54 -5.20 -5.46 3.91
CA GLY A 54 -4.15 -6.16 3.19
C GLY A 54 -4.70 -6.72 1.89
N ILE A 55 -4.08 -6.37 0.79
CA ILE A 55 -4.55 -6.76 -0.54
C ILE A 55 -3.42 -7.52 -1.24
N MET A 56 -3.70 -8.75 -1.65
CA MET A 56 -2.83 -9.53 -2.51
C MET A 56 -3.09 -9.17 -3.97
N ILE A 57 -2.03 -8.96 -4.72
CA ILE A 57 -2.06 -8.72 -6.16
C ILE A 57 -1.60 -10.00 -6.84
N GLU A 58 -2.45 -10.55 -7.69
CA GLU A 58 -2.16 -11.79 -8.42
C GLU A 58 -2.11 -11.52 -9.93
N SER A 59 -1.21 -12.20 -10.61
CA SER A 59 -1.14 -12.23 -12.07
C SER A 59 -1.26 -13.66 -12.56
N ASP A 60 -2.31 -13.95 -13.32
CA ASP A 60 -2.62 -15.30 -13.79
C ASP A 60 -2.60 -16.35 -12.66
N GLY A 61 -3.14 -15.96 -11.48
CA GLY A 61 -3.24 -16.82 -10.30
C GLY A 61 -1.96 -16.92 -9.44
N ASN A 62 -0.89 -16.22 -9.81
CA ASN A 62 0.37 -16.21 -9.06
C ASN A 62 0.54 -14.91 -8.29
N PRO A 63 1.08 -14.93 -7.06
CA PRO A 63 1.40 -13.70 -6.33
C PRO A 63 2.35 -12.81 -7.14
N ALA A 64 1.96 -11.57 -7.36
CA ALA A 64 2.70 -10.59 -8.15
C ALA A 64 3.02 -9.32 -7.35
N GLY A 65 2.38 -9.14 -6.20
CA GLY A 65 2.58 -7.97 -5.35
C GLY A 65 1.59 -7.93 -4.21
N TYR A 66 1.63 -6.84 -3.44
CA TYR A 66 0.68 -6.60 -2.37
C TYR A 66 0.49 -5.10 -2.12
N ALA A 67 -0.57 -4.76 -1.40
CA ALA A 67 -0.77 -3.43 -0.85
C ALA A 67 -1.23 -3.49 0.60
N ILE A 68 -0.78 -2.53 1.40
CA ILE A 68 -1.31 -2.24 2.74
C ILE A 68 -1.95 -0.86 2.71
N VAL A 69 -3.20 -0.80 3.14
CA VAL A 69 -4.00 0.42 3.15
C VAL A 69 -4.55 0.65 4.55
N SER A 70 -4.23 1.80 5.14
CA SER A 70 -4.80 2.20 6.44
C SER A 70 -6.00 3.11 6.23
N MET A 71 -7.05 2.89 7.00
CA MET A 71 -8.26 3.71 6.96
C MET A 71 -8.20 4.75 8.08
N LYS A 72 -8.42 6.01 7.74
CA LYS A 72 -8.30 7.12 8.68
C LYS A 72 -9.38 8.16 8.40
N PHE A 73 -10.01 8.67 9.47
CA PHE A 73 -10.86 9.86 9.32
C PHE A 73 -9.97 11.10 9.16
N GLU A 74 -10.22 11.88 8.11
CA GLU A 74 -9.53 13.14 7.88
C GLU A 74 -10.48 14.32 7.98
N THR A 75 -10.20 15.21 8.93
CA THR A 75 -11.02 16.38 9.21
C THR A 75 -11.08 17.34 8.03
N GLU A 76 -10.01 17.44 7.26
CA GLU A 76 -9.91 18.35 6.12
C GLU A 76 -10.92 18.03 5.02
N VAL A 77 -11.25 16.75 4.83
CA VAL A 77 -12.26 16.32 3.85
C VAL A 77 -13.58 15.90 4.49
N GLY A 78 -13.64 15.87 5.81
CA GLY A 78 -14.85 15.52 6.56
C GLY A 78 -15.31 14.09 6.34
N GLY A 79 -14.39 13.15 6.21
CA GLY A 79 -14.71 11.75 5.98
C GLY A 79 -13.48 10.85 6.00
N MET A 80 -13.71 9.60 5.64
CA MET A 80 -12.65 8.60 5.63
C MET A 80 -11.69 8.80 4.45
N ALA A 81 -10.42 8.54 4.69
CA ALA A 81 -9.36 8.48 3.69
C ALA A 81 -8.73 7.09 3.70
N ALA A 82 -8.38 6.61 2.53
CA ALA A 82 -7.54 5.43 2.36
C ALA A 82 -6.09 5.88 2.20
N TRP A 83 -5.23 5.54 3.16
CA TRP A 83 -3.80 5.77 3.12
C TRP A 83 -3.09 4.56 2.53
N ILE A 84 -2.40 4.74 1.44
CA ILE A 84 -1.56 3.69 0.86
C ILE A 84 -0.25 3.67 1.65
N GLU A 85 -0.14 2.76 2.59
CA GLU A 85 1.06 2.57 3.40
C GLU A 85 2.17 1.91 2.60
N GLU A 86 1.81 0.86 1.86
CA GLU A 86 2.73 0.08 1.03
C GLU A 86 2.02 -0.35 -0.24
N LEU A 87 2.68 -0.21 -1.37
CA LEU A 87 2.29 -0.79 -2.65
C LEU A 87 3.53 -1.38 -3.30
N TYR A 88 3.60 -2.69 -3.37
CA TYR A 88 4.72 -3.43 -3.91
C TYR A 88 4.29 -4.29 -5.09
N VAL A 89 5.09 -4.28 -6.13
CA VAL A 89 4.94 -5.17 -7.28
C VAL A 89 6.30 -5.83 -7.52
N ASP A 90 6.33 -7.14 -7.62
CA ASP A 90 7.55 -7.89 -7.94
C ASP A 90 8.13 -7.44 -9.29
N ASP A 91 9.46 -7.45 -9.41
CA ASP A 91 10.19 -6.90 -10.54
C ASP A 91 9.71 -7.43 -11.90
N ASP A 92 9.42 -8.73 -11.97
CA ASP A 92 8.94 -9.40 -13.21
C ASP A 92 7.57 -8.90 -13.67
N TYR A 93 6.82 -8.25 -12.79
CA TYR A 93 5.47 -7.75 -13.07
C TYR A 93 5.38 -6.24 -13.20
N ARG A 94 6.48 -5.51 -12.97
CA ARG A 94 6.50 -4.04 -13.07
C ARG A 94 6.31 -3.55 -14.50
N SER A 95 5.91 -2.29 -14.62
CA SER A 95 5.70 -1.60 -15.92
C SER A 95 4.65 -2.25 -16.81
N LYS A 96 3.69 -2.97 -16.21
CA LYS A 96 2.58 -3.64 -16.90
C LYS A 96 1.21 -3.07 -16.51
N GLY A 97 1.18 -1.86 -15.95
CA GLY A 97 -0.06 -1.17 -15.60
C GLY A 97 -0.75 -1.66 -14.32
N ILE A 98 -0.08 -2.49 -13.50
CA ILE A 98 -0.67 -3.04 -12.27
C ILE A 98 -1.03 -1.91 -11.29
N GLY A 99 -0.17 -0.91 -11.14
CA GLY A 99 -0.45 0.23 -10.25
C GLY A 99 -1.75 0.96 -10.63
N SER A 100 -1.95 1.26 -11.90
CA SER A 100 -3.19 1.91 -12.37
C SER A 100 -4.42 1.03 -12.11
N LYS A 101 -4.31 -0.27 -12.33
CA LYS A 101 -5.40 -1.23 -12.06
C LYS A 101 -5.69 -1.33 -10.57
N PHE A 102 -4.65 -1.27 -9.72
CA PHE A 102 -4.82 -1.27 -8.27
C PHE A 102 -5.65 -0.07 -7.80
N PHE A 103 -5.33 1.13 -8.27
CA PHE A 103 -6.09 2.32 -7.88
C PHE A 103 -7.52 2.31 -8.41
N ALA A 104 -7.77 1.76 -9.59
CA ALA A 104 -9.12 1.55 -10.10
C ALA A 104 -9.90 0.56 -9.22
N PHE A 105 -9.29 -0.56 -8.86
CA PHE A 105 -9.87 -1.53 -7.92
C PHE A 105 -10.19 -0.88 -6.58
N LEU A 106 -9.25 -0.13 -6.01
CA LEU A 106 -9.44 0.51 -4.70
C LEU A 106 -10.58 1.54 -4.73
N ALA A 107 -10.67 2.32 -5.79
CA ALA A 107 -11.74 3.30 -5.97
C ALA A 107 -13.11 2.62 -6.05
N ASP A 108 -13.23 1.52 -6.78
CA ASP A 108 -14.47 0.74 -6.87
C ASP A 108 -14.83 0.09 -5.53
N GLU A 109 -13.86 -0.56 -4.89
CA GLU A 109 -14.07 -1.27 -3.62
C GLU A 109 -14.52 -0.33 -2.49
N LEU A 110 -13.97 0.88 -2.47
CA LEU A 110 -14.25 1.88 -1.44
C LEU A 110 -15.23 2.97 -1.88
N GLN A 111 -15.89 2.80 -3.02
CA GLN A 111 -16.87 3.76 -3.53
C GLN A 111 -17.95 4.06 -2.49
N GLY A 112 -18.17 5.35 -2.23
CA GLY A 112 -19.14 5.82 -1.23
C GLY A 112 -18.68 5.71 0.23
N LYS A 113 -17.50 5.12 0.48
CA LYS A 113 -16.94 4.94 1.83
C LYS A 113 -15.80 5.90 2.14
N ILE A 114 -15.14 6.44 1.14
CA ILE A 114 -13.99 7.35 1.29
C ILE A 114 -14.19 8.63 0.50
N LYS A 115 -13.47 9.67 0.92
CA LYS A 115 -13.41 10.99 0.26
C LYS A 115 -12.01 11.35 -0.21
N ARG A 116 -11.00 10.56 0.15
CA ARG A 116 -9.60 10.82 -0.23
C ARG A 116 -8.84 9.50 -0.30
N ILE A 117 -7.95 9.40 -1.27
CA ILE A 117 -6.86 8.43 -1.27
C ILE A 117 -5.58 9.24 -1.07
N ARG A 118 -4.76 8.83 -0.12
CA ARG A 118 -3.54 9.55 0.25
C ARG A 118 -2.36 8.59 0.28
N LEU A 119 -1.19 9.09 -0.14
CA LEU A 119 0.06 8.34 -0.13
C LEU A 119 1.23 9.29 0.08
N GLU A 120 2.37 8.71 0.39
CA GLU A 120 3.65 9.41 0.42
C GLU A 120 4.53 8.86 -0.71
N VAL A 121 5.32 9.72 -1.31
CA VAL A 121 6.26 9.35 -2.36
C VAL A 121 7.58 10.07 -2.12
N GLY A 122 8.68 9.31 -2.12
CA GLY A 122 10.03 9.89 -2.00
C GLY A 122 10.46 10.57 -3.30
N ASP A 123 11.27 11.62 -3.18
CA ASP A 123 11.78 12.38 -4.33
C ASP A 123 12.55 11.51 -5.33
N GLU A 124 13.16 10.42 -4.86
CA GLU A 124 13.95 9.49 -5.68
C GLU A 124 13.09 8.51 -6.49
N ASN A 125 11.80 8.40 -6.19
CA ASN A 125 10.91 7.45 -6.87
C ASN A 125 10.18 8.12 -8.04
N GLY A 126 10.92 8.49 -9.09
CA GLY A 126 10.40 9.21 -10.25
C GLY A 126 9.34 8.43 -11.05
N GLY A 127 9.45 7.11 -11.13
CA GLY A 127 8.49 6.26 -11.83
C GLY A 127 7.12 6.25 -11.13
N ALA A 128 7.11 6.05 -9.82
CA ALA A 128 5.90 6.10 -9.01
C ALA A 128 5.25 7.49 -9.04
N LYS A 129 6.07 8.54 -8.92
CA LYS A 129 5.61 9.92 -8.97
C LYS A 129 4.85 10.23 -10.27
N LYS A 130 5.41 9.81 -11.42
CA LYS A 130 4.74 9.97 -12.72
C LYS A 130 3.41 9.21 -12.81
N LEU A 131 3.35 8.00 -12.26
CA LEU A 131 2.12 7.25 -12.17
C LEU A 131 1.06 8.01 -11.38
N TYR A 132 1.42 8.49 -10.19
CA TYR A 132 0.48 9.19 -9.31
C TYR A 132 -0.01 10.51 -9.93
N GLU A 133 0.85 11.27 -10.58
CA GLU A 133 0.47 12.49 -11.31
C GLU A 133 -0.53 12.18 -12.43
N ARG A 134 -0.31 11.10 -13.21
CA ARG A 134 -1.25 10.68 -14.26
C ARG A 134 -2.60 10.27 -13.70
N LEU A 135 -2.65 9.72 -12.49
CA LEU A 135 -3.88 9.33 -11.81
C LEU A 135 -4.61 10.49 -11.13
N GLY A 136 -4.04 11.69 -11.18
CA GLY A 136 -4.66 12.90 -10.62
C GLY A 136 -4.26 13.21 -9.18
N PHE A 137 -3.24 12.53 -8.63
CA PHE A 137 -2.71 12.88 -7.32
C PHE A 137 -2.00 14.23 -7.37
N GLU A 138 -2.19 15.01 -6.32
CA GLU A 138 -1.56 16.31 -6.12
C GLU A 138 -0.76 16.32 -4.83
N PHE A 139 0.31 17.10 -4.76
CA PHE A 139 1.07 17.26 -3.53
C PHE A 139 0.30 18.07 -2.51
N LEU A 140 0.33 17.61 -1.26
CA LEU A 140 -0.10 18.43 -0.11
C LEU A 140 1.09 19.26 0.39
N ASP A 141 0.81 20.50 0.76
CA ASP A 141 1.83 21.46 1.19
C ASP A 141 2.03 21.44 2.73
N TYR A 142 2.03 20.24 3.30
CA TYR A 142 2.26 20.01 4.73
C TYR A 142 3.51 19.18 4.94
N LYS A 143 4.34 19.62 5.89
CA LYS A 143 5.45 18.80 6.39
C LYS A 143 4.98 18.00 7.59
N GLN A 144 5.40 16.75 7.67
CA GLN A 144 5.06 15.86 8.76
C GLN A 144 6.17 15.86 9.83
N MET A 145 5.76 15.74 11.08
CA MET A 145 6.65 15.59 12.22
C MET A 145 6.26 14.35 12.99
N VAL A 146 7.25 13.59 13.47
CA VAL A 146 7.02 12.37 14.24
C VAL A 146 7.84 12.38 15.53
N ILE A 147 7.36 11.63 16.51
CA ILE A 147 8.11 11.26 17.71
C ILE A 147 7.84 9.77 17.94
N ASP A 148 8.89 8.97 17.84
CA ASP A 148 8.82 7.52 18.01
C ASP A 148 9.45 7.14 19.34
N LYS A 149 8.66 6.57 20.23
CA LYS A 149 9.10 6.04 21.52
C LYS A 149 8.02 5.12 22.09
N ASP A 150 8.41 4.33 23.10
CA ASP A 150 7.44 3.60 23.89
C ASP A 150 6.72 4.56 24.86
N PHE A 151 5.44 4.71 24.65
CA PHE A 151 4.60 5.56 25.51
C PHE A 151 3.94 4.76 26.62
#